data_16be49bf7903f156b437d8e182e84836
#
_entry.id   16be49bf7903f156b437d8e182e84836
#
_cell.length_a   1.000
_cell.length_b   1.000
_cell.length_c   1.000
_cell.angle_alpha   90.00
_cell.angle_beta   90.00
_cell.angle_gamma   90.00
#
_symmetry.space_group_name_H-M   'P 1'
#
loop_
_entity.id
_entity.type
_entity.pdbx_description
1 polymer ?
#
loop_
_entity_poly.entity_id
_entity_poly.type
_entity_poly.pdbx_seq_one_letter_code
_entity_poly.pdbx_strand_id
1 'polypeptide(L)'
;MLLVAAYFGIRMFDTSGRMPPRQPKSAIELAAKSAEEIKQAAQDNRSDEKRLVDTMYARQQVDPNCTIDFLLISGGGNAGAFGTGFLLGWSTIAPGAGALPKFQGVSGVSAGAFIAPFAFLGTTADLAKVDDLFRNPKPDWVVPRGRFFFLPENASLATVPGLERNLQEEFNLEFAKRIELAGSDNRVLLIQATNIDTGNGIDFDFVAAARKAVATNDTNNLSQILLASAAIPGAFEPREIQGSLYADGGIVSSFYDGGDEDQRDSFGAVWKREHPNAPIPKTRYWVIINEYIKPTAEIVQPLWPTMMARSLYISMRAATTTMLRHLYAKAKLTKALNHGDVEVRWVAIPLNWKPLNDAFFDQATMRNLSDQGKRVGADANSWMTTAP
;
A
#
# COMPACT_ATOMS: atom_id res chain seq x y z
N MET A 1 -21.59 43.15 2.90
CA MET A 1 -22.35 42.60 4.04
C MET A 1 -23.12 41.32 3.70
N LEU A 2 -23.92 41.23 2.65
CA LEU A 2 -24.69 40.04 2.28
C LEU A 2 -23.82 38.80 2.00
N LEU A 3 -22.69 38.94 1.31
CA LEU A 3 -21.75 37.81 1.04
C LEU A 3 -21.08 37.30 2.32
N VAL A 4 -20.77 38.19 3.26
CA VAL A 4 -20.19 37.80 4.56
C VAL A 4 -21.23 37.11 5.43
N ALA A 5 -22.47 37.60 5.44
CA ALA A 5 -23.59 36.97 6.17
C ALA A 5 -23.96 35.60 5.54
N ALA A 6 -23.94 35.49 4.22
CA ALA A 6 -24.11 34.19 3.52
C ALA A 6 -22.99 33.21 3.83
N TYR A 7 -21.73 33.67 3.88
CA TYR A 7 -20.59 32.86 4.26
C TYR A 7 -20.73 32.36 5.71
N PHE A 8 -21.05 33.21 6.67
CA PHE A 8 -21.29 32.82 8.06
C PHE A 8 -22.53 31.92 8.22
N GLY A 9 -23.60 32.17 7.46
CA GLY A 9 -24.81 31.36 7.48
C GLY A 9 -24.54 29.93 6.95
N ILE A 10 -23.80 29.82 5.86
CA ILE A 10 -23.35 28.52 5.28
C ILE A 10 -22.43 27.78 6.28
N ARG A 11 -21.55 28.52 6.98
CA ARG A 11 -20.68 28.00 8.00
C ARG A 11 -21.40 27.36 9.18
N MET A 12 -22.60 27.82 9.53
CA MET A 12 -23.42 27.28 10.61
C MET A 12 -24.10 25.96 10.25
N PHE A 13 -24.31 25.66 8.96
CA PHE A 13 -25.08 24.48 8.51
C PHE A 13 -24.25 23.33 8.01
N ASP A 14 -22.98 23.52 7.66
CA ASP A 14 -22.10 22.44 7.19
C ASP A 14 -20.90 22.28 8.15
N THR A 15 -21.17 21.69 9.31
CA THR A 15 -20.14 21.32 10.29
C THR A 15 -19.70 19.85 10.15
N SER A 16 -20.35 19.09 9.26
CA SER A 16 -20.01 17.68 9.06
C SER A 16 -18.65 17.53 8.39
N GLY A 17 -17.68 16.97 9.11
CA GLY A 17 -16.39 16.57 8.58
C GLY A 17 -15.32 17.66 8.57
N ARG A 18 -15.41 18.68 9.41
CA ARG A 18 -14.29 19.57 9.69
C ARG A 18 -13.32 18.91 10.65
N MET A 19 -12.10 18.77 10.20
CA MET A 19 -11.05 18.40 11.14
C MET A 19 -10.85 19.51 12.17
N PRO A 20 -10.62 19.20 13.44
CA PRO A 20 -10.34 20.21 14.44
C PRO A 20 -9.08 20.98 14.05
N PRO A 21 -8.99 22.30 14.37
CA PRO A 21 -7.78 23.07 14.12
C PRO A 21 -6.61 22.45 14.88
N ARG A 22 -5.53 22.25 14.16
CA ARG A 22 -4.30 21.66 14.74
C ARG A 22 -3.47 22.76 15.38
N GLN A 23 -2.80 22.43 16.48
CA GLN A 23 -1.84 23.33 17.10
C GLN A 23 -0.62 23.51 16.18
N PRO A 24 -0.19 24.77 15.91
CA PRO A 24 0.99 25.01 15.10
C PRO A 24 2.24 24.46 15.80
N LYS A 25 3.10 23.79 15.03
CA LYS A 25 4.43 23.34 15.47
C LYS A 25 5.49 24.21 14.83
N SER A 26 6.59 24.47 15.54
CA SER A 26 7.71 25.21 14.97
C SER A 26 8.43 24.40 13.89
N ALA A 27 9.12 25.08 12.97
CA ALA A 27 9.95 24.41 11.96
C ALA A 27 11.06 23.54 12.61
N ILE A 28 11.58 23.93 13.75
CA ILE A 28 12.59 23.17 14.52
C ILE A 28 12.00 21.86 15.03
N GLU A 29 10.80 21.90 15.62
CA GLU A 29 10.12 20.70 16.11
C GLU A 29 9.78 19.73 14.97
N LEU A 30 9.33 20.23 13.82
CA LEU A 30 9.03 19.41 12.66
C LEU A 30 10.29 18.78 12.05
N ALA A 31 11.38 19.56 11.96
CA ALA A 31 12.68 19.04 11.49
C ALA A 31 13.25 17.96 12.43
N ALA A 32 13.16 18.16 13.75
CA ALA A 32 13.57 17.16 14.73
C ALA A 32 12.73 15.89 14.64
N LYS A 33 11.41 16.03 14.43
CA LYS A 33 10.51 14.90 14.23
C LYS A 33 10.85 14.14 12.93
N SER A 34 11.06 14.85 11.83
CA SER A 34 11.45 14.24 10.55
C SER A 34 12.76 13.44 10.69
N ALA A 35 13.75 14.00 11.36
CA ALA A 35 15.02 13.31 11.61
C ALA A 35 14.85 12.05 12.48
N GLU A 36 13.99 12.12 13.51
CA GLU A 36 13.70 10.95 14.35
C GLU A 36 12.94 9.86 13.59
N GLU A 37 11.99 10.21 12.73
CA GLU A 37 11.28 9.26 11.85
C GLU A 37 12.26 8.51 10.92
N ILE A 38 13.18 9.24 10.29
CA ILE A 38 14.22 8.64 9.40
C ILE A 38 15.12 7.71 10.20
N LYS A 39 15.57 8.15 11.39
CA LYS A 39 16.42 7.34 12.27
C LYS A 39 15.70 6.08 12.74
N GLN A 40 14.43 6.19 13.13
CA GLN A 40 13.63 5.06 13.58
C GLN A 40 13.43 4.05 12.43
N ALA A 41 13.07 4.53 11.23
CA ALA A 41 12.93 3.67 10.06
C ALA A 41 14.23 2.89 9.75
N ALA A 42 15.39 3.55 9.82
CA ALA A 42 16.68 2.90 9.62
C ALA A 42 17.01 1.87 10.72
N GLN A 43 16.57 2.09 11.96
CA GLN A 43 16.75 1.13 13.06
C GLN A 43 15.82 -0.09 12.90
N ASP A 44 14.56 0.15 12.53
CA ASP A 44 13.58 -0.91 12.29
C ASP A 44 14.03 -1.79 11.13
N ASN A 45 14.46 -1.20 10.02
CA ASN A 45 15.01 -1.93 8.87
C ASN A 45 16.19 -2.84 9.26
N ARG A 46 17.18 -2.33 10.01
CA ARG A 46 18.31 -3.16 10.47
C ARG A 46 17.87 -4.31 11.38
N SER A 47 16.89 -4.05 12.25
CA SER A 47 16.34 -5.08 13.14
C SER A 47 15.58 -6.14 12.35
N ASP A 48 14.82 -5.74 11.35
CA ASP A 48 14.05 -6.63 10.49
C ASP A 48 14.95 -7.46 9.59
N GLU A 49 16.00 -6.86 9.01
CA GLU A 49 16.97 -7.58 8.21
C GLU A 49 17.71 -8.65 9.03
N LYS A 50 18.11 -8.33 10.25
CA LYS A 50 18.72 -9.32 11.13
C LYS A 50 17.76 -10.48 11.44
N ARG A 51 16.52 -10.19 11.83
CA ARG A 51 15.50 -11.22 12.10
C ARG A 51 15.23 -12.09 10.86
N LEU A 52 15.22 -11.46 9.68
CA LEU A 52 15.05 -12.16 8.42
C LEU A 52 16.23 -13.11 8.15
N VAL A 53 17.47 -12.67 8.36
CA VAL A 53 18.66 -13.50 8.23
C VAL A 53 18.59 -14.71 9.15
N ASP A 54 18.32 -14.52 10.44
CA ASP A 54 18.19 -15.60 11.41
C ASP A 54 17.10 -16.61 11.01
N THR A 55 15.95 -16.12 10.59
CA THR A 55 14.81 -16.94 10.16
C THR A 55 15.14 -17.75 8.90
N MET A 56 15.76 -17.11 7.92
CA MET A 56 16.09 -17.77 6.66
C MET A 56 17.26 -18.74 6.79
N TYR A 57 18.20 -18.46 7.69
CA TYR A 57 19.26 -19.40 8.00
C TYR A 57 18.68 -20.69 8.62
N ALA A 58 17.80 -20.56 9.59
CA ALA A 58 17.13 -21.72 10.17
C ALA A 58 16.32 -22.51 9.13
N ARG A 59 15.60 -21.80 8.23
CA ARG A 59 14.85 -22.43 7.15
C ARG A 59 15.75 -23.16 6.15
N GLN A 60 16.90 -22.59 5.81
CA GLN A 60 17.86 -23.19 4.86
C GLN A 60 18.46 -24.50 5.38
N GLN A 61 18.54 -24.70 6.71
CA GLN A 61 18.98 -25.98 7.28
C GLN A 61 17.97 -27.12 7.00
N VAL A 62 16.69 -26.76 6.75
CA VAL A 62 15.62 -27.74 6.44
C VAL A 62 15.42 -27.84 4.92
N ASP A 63 15.42 -26.69 4.23
CA ASP A 63 15.27 -26.59 2.78
C ASP A 63 16.42 -25.74 2.19
N PRO A 64 17.50 -26.38 1.68
CA PRO A 64 18.63 -25.65 1.12
C PRO A 64 18.30 -24.77 -0.10
N ASN A 65 17.16 -24.99 -0.74
CA ASN A 65 16.71 -24.22 -1.90
C ASN A 65 15.62 -23.19 -1.55
N CYS A 66 15.43 -22.91 -0.26
CA CYS A 66 14.43 -21.93 0.17
C CYS A 66 14.67 -20.56 -0.46
N THR A 67 13.57 -19.85 -0.75
CA THR A 67 13.59 -18.50 -1.31
C THR A 67 12.91 -17.53 -0.35
N ILE A 68 13.28 -16.25 -0.49
CA ILE A 68 12.63 -15.15 0.21
C ILE A 68 11.68 -14.48 -0.78
N ASP A 69 10.41 -14.50 -0.48
CA ASP A 69 9.39 -13.93 -1.36
C ASP A 69 8.73 -12.71 -0.71
N PHE A 70 8.81 -11.55 -1.38
CA PHE A 70 8.13 -10.33 -0.99
C PHE A 70 7.05 -9.98 -2.00
N LEU A 71 5.87 -9.60 -1.50
CA LEU A 71 4.78 -9.10 -2.33
C LEU A 71 4.60 -7.59 -2.09
N LEU A 72 4.67 -6.82 -3.17
CA LEU A 72 4.53 -5.37 -3.17
C LEU A 72 3.27 -5.01 -3.97
N ILE A 73 2.30 -4.32 -3.35
CA ILE A 73 1.01 -4.02 -3.96
C ILE A 73 0.82 -2.51 -4.03
N SER A 74 0.79 -1.96 -5.24
CA SER A 74 0.65 -0.52 -5.45
C SER A 74 -0.76 -0.01 -5.09
N GLY A 75 -0.86 1.30 -4.95
CA GLY A 75 -2.13 2.02 -4.99
C GLY A 75 -2.87 1.82 -6.32
N GLY A 76 -3.99 2.52 -6.48
CA GLY A 76 -4.80 2.48 -7.71
C GLY A 76 -6.29 2.72 -7.51
N GLY A 77 -6.75 3.03 -6.29
CA GLY A 77 -8.15 3.27 -5.98
C GLY A 77 -9.06 2.08 -6.37
N ASN A 78 -10.12 2.34 -7.12
CA ASN A 78 -11.02 1.31 -7.64
C ASN A 78 -10.32 0.28 -8.54
N ALA A 79 -9.19 0.62 -9.13
CA ALA A 79 -8.41 -0.31 -9.95
C ALA A 79 -7.68 -1.39 -9.12
N GLY A 80 -7.68 -1.31 -7.79
CA GLY A 80 -7.30 -2.41 -6.89
C GLY A 80 -8.05 -3.71 -7.17
N ALA A 81 -9.23 -3.64 -7.80
CA ALA A 81 -9.96 -4.81 -8.30
C ALA A 81 -9.13 -5.69 -9.24
N PHE A 82 -8.16 -5.14 -9.98
CA PHE A 82 -7.22 -5.93 -10.77
C PHE A 82 -6.36 -6.81 -9.86
N GLY A 83 -5.74 -6.22 -8.83
CA GLY A 83 -4.86 -6.94 -7.92
C GLY A 83 -5.56 -8.02 -7.11
N THR A 84 -6.80 -7.77 -6.65
CA THR A 84 -7.59 -8.79 -5.94
C THR A 84 -7.91 -9.97 -6.84
N GLY A 85 -8.42 -9.70 -8.05
CA GLY A 85 -8.69 -10.73 -9.05
C GLY A 85 -7.40 -11.48 -9.43
N PHE A 86 -6.28 -10.77 -9.62
CA PHE A 86 -4.99 -11.38 -9.94
C PHE A 86 -4.53 -12.36 -8.85
N LEU A 87 -4.55 -11.95 -7.58
CA LEU A 87 -4.19 -12.82 -6.46
C LEU A 87 -5.10 -14.05 -6.37
N LEU A 88 -6.39 -13.86 -6.56
CA LEU A 88 -7.34 -14.98 -6.58
C LEU A 88 -7.07 -15.94 -7.76
N GLY A 89 -6.79 -15.41 -8.97
CA GLY A 89 -6.37 -16.22 -10.11
C GLY A 89 -5.06 -16.95 -9.85
N TRP A 90 -4.05 -16.25 -9.30
CA TRP A 90 -2.76 -16.84 -9.00
C TRP A 90 -2.84 -17.98 -7.97
N SER A 91 -3.75 -17.87 -7.00
CA SER A 91 -3.98 -18.93 -6.01
C SER A 91 -4.52 -20.23 -6.60
N THR A 92 -4.99 -20.23 -7.86
CA THR A 92 -5.46 -21.44 -8.55
C THR A 92 -4.36 -22.22 -9.26
N ILE A 93 -3.15 -21.65 -9.37
CA ILE A 93 -2.01 -22.33 -9.99
C ILE A 93 -1.55 -23.48 -9.09
N ALA A 94 -1.42 -24.66 -9.69
CA ALA A 94 -0.99 -25.85 -8.97
C ALA A 94 0.42 -25.66 -8.33
N PRO A 95 0.72 -26.34 -7.23
CA PRO A 95 2.03 -26.26 -6.58
C PRO A 95 3.20 -26.47 -7.55
N GLY A 96 4.19 -25.57 -7.51
CA GLY A 96 5.35 -25.56 -8.41
C GLY A 96 5.98 -24.17 -8.48
N ALA A 97 6.90 -23.98 -9.40
CA ALA A 97 7.68 -22.74 -9.53
C ALA A 97 6.85 -21.47 -9.83
N GLY A 98 5.64 -21.63 -10.38
CA GLY A 98 4.72 -20.52 -10.67
C GLY A 98 3.61 -20.33 -9.63
N ALA A 99 3.52 -21.19 -8.62
CA ALA A 99 2.48 -21.13 -7.61
C ALA A 99 2.62 -19.90 -6.70
N LEU A 100 1.51 -19.49 -6.09
CA LEU A 100 1.49 -18.44 -5.07
C LEU A 100 2.35 -18.86 -3.88
N PRO A 101 3.44 -18.14 -3.57
CA PRO A 101 4.30 -18.51 -2.43
C PRO A 101 3.70 -18.01 -1.10
N LYS A 102 4.16 -18.57 0.02
CA LYS A 102 3.99 -17.94 1.33
C LYS A 102 4.99 -16.78 1.43
N PHE A 103 4.51 -15.57 1.36
CA PHE A 103 5.36 -14.38 1.40
C PHE A 103 6.01 -14.18 2.77
N GLN A 104 7.29 -13.85 2.78
CA GLN A 104 8.02 -13.43 3.98
C GLN A 104 7.65 -12.00 4.38
N GLY A 105 7.40 -11.16 3.39
CA GLY A 105 6.90 -9.81 3.61
C GLY A 105 5.84 -9.43 2.57
N VAL A 106 4.88 -8.62 2.99
CA VAL A 106 3.88 -8.02 2.12
C VAL A 106 3.80 -6.54 2.42
N SER A 107 3.82 -5.69 1.40
CA SER A 107 3.55 -4.27 1.56
C SER A 107 2.40 -3.80 0.67
N GLY A 108 1.69 -2.79 1.15
CA GLY A 108 0.58 -2.20 0.41
C GLY A 108 0.44 -0.70 0.62
N VAL A 109 0.04 0.00 -0.43
CA VAL A 109 -0.19 1.44 -0.44
C VAL A 109 -1.59 1.71 -1.00
N SER A 110 -2.35 2.65 -0.40
CA SER A 110 -3.67 3.04 -0.90
C SER A 110 -4.61 1.83 -1.08
N ALA A 111 -5.12 1.56 -2.27
CA ALA A 111 -5.90 0.35 -2.56
C ALA A 111 -5.12 -0.93 -2.19
N GLY A 112 -3.80 -0.95 -2.42
CA GLY A 112 -2.92 -2.04 -2.01
C GLY A 112 -2.87 -2.25 -0.50
N ALA A 113 -3.05 -1.21 0.30
CA ALA A 113 -3.13 -1.31 1.75
C ALA A 113 -4.33 -2.14 2.23
N PHE A 114 -5.46 -2.07 1.53
CA PHE A 114 -6.63 -2.90 1.84
C PHE A 114 -6.45 -4.36 1.39
N ILE A 115 -5.63 -4.60 0.37
CA ILE A 115 -5.39 -5.93 -0.20
C ILE A 115 -4.30 -6.68 0.59
N ALA A 116 -3.25 -5.97 1.01
CA ALA A 116 -2.05 -6.53 1.61
C ALA A 116 -2.31 -7.44 2.83
N PRO A 117 -3.19 -7.11 3.79
CA PRO A 117 -3.47 -7.97 4.94
C PRO A 117 -4.06 -9.34 4.54
N PHE A 118 -4.94 -9.37 3.54
CA PHE A 118 -5.52 -10.62 3.04
C PHE A 118 -4.48 -11.45 2.25
N ALA A 119 -3.64 -10.79 1.45
CA ALA A 119 -2.53 -11.44 0.75
C ALA A 119 -1.48 -11.97 1.74
N PHE A 120 -1.26 -11.31 2.86
CA PHE A 120 -0.39 -11.77 3.94
C PHE A 120 -0.92 -13.04 4.62
N LEU A 121 -2.22 -13.14 4.85
CA LEU A 121 -2.86 -14.38 5.30
C LEU A 121 -2.76 -15.46 4.22
N GLY A 122 -2.99 -15.10 2.96
CA GLY A 122 -2.68 -15.90 1.77
C GLY A 122 -3.56 -17.13 1.55
N THR A 123 -4.63 -17.32 2.32
CA THR A 123 -5.55 -18.43 2.05
C THR A 123 -6.48 -18.09 0.88
N THR A 124 -6.93 -19.08 0.13
CA THR A 124 -7.91 -18.87 -0.95
C THR A 124 -9.18 -18.18 -0.46
N ALA A 125 -9.61 -18.47 0.77
CA ALA A 125 -10.76 -17.83 1.39
C ALA A 125 -10.52 -16.33 1.64
N ASP A 126 -9.34 -15.94 2.12
CA ASP A 126 -8.97 -14.54 2.33
C ASP A 126 -8.88 -13.79 1.01
N LEU A 127 -8.26 -14.39 0.00
CA LEU A 127 -8.15 -13.80 -1.34
C LEU A 127 -9.52 -13.64 -2.01
N ALA A 128 -10.40 -14.63 -1.86
CA ALA A 128 -11.78 -14.54 -2.33
C ALA A 128 -12.57 -13.45 -1.59
N LYS A 129 -12.34 -13.29 -0.28
CA LYS A 129 -13.00 -12.27 0.55
C LYS A 129 -12.62 -10.86 0.09
N VAL A 130 -11.33 -10.57 -0.10
CA VAL A 130 -10.91 -9.24 -0.55
C VAL A 130 -11.34 -8.97 -1.99
N ASP A 131 -11.37 -9.99 -2.85
CA ASP A 131 -11.90 -9.84 -4.22
C ASP A 131 -13.40 -9.51 -4.18
N ASP A 132 -14.19 -10.18 -3.34
CA ASP A 132 -15.61 -9.87 -3.16
C ASP A 132 -15.85 -8.44 -2.68
N LEU A 133 -15.04 -7.94 -1.74
CA LEU A 133 -15.11 -6.55 -1.28
C LEU A 133 -14.90 -5.56 -2.42
N PHE A 134 -13.88 -5.75 -3.26
CA PHE A 134 -13.64 -4.87 -4.42
C PHE A 134 -14.67 -5.04 -5.53
N ARG A 135 -15.25 -6.21 -5.70
CA ARG A 135 -16.31 -6.47 -6.69
C ARG A 135 -17.66 -5.88 -6.31
N ASN A 136 -17.87 -5.61 -5.02
CA ASN A 136 -19.14 -5.16 -4.46
C ASN A 136 -18.99 -3.87 -3.64
N PRO A 137 -18.49 -2.76 -4.25
CA PRO A 137 -18.40 -1.48 -3.57
C PRO A 137 -19.79 -1.02 -3.14
N LYS A 138 -19.91 -0.51 -1.91
CA LYS A 138 -21.19 0.01 -1.43
C LYS A 138 -21.37 1.47 -1.83
N PRO A 139 -22.60 1.93 -2.11
CA PRO A 139 -22.85 3.30 -2.57
C PRO A 139 -22.43 4.40 -1.59
N ASP A 140 -22.32 4.06 -0.30
CA ASP A 140 -21.93 4.98 0.77
C ASP A 140 -20.44 4.93 1.12
N TRP A 141 -19.62 4.17 0.34
CA TRP A 141 -18.17 4.17 0.55
C TRP A 141 -17.56 5.54 0.33
N VAL A 142 -18.07 6.27 -0.67
CA VAL A 142 -17.65 7.64 -0.96
C VAL A 142 -18.87 8.53 -1.09
N VAL A 143 -18.97 9.50 -0.21
CA VAL A 143 -20.08 10.47 -0.19
C VAL A 143 -19.53 11.86 -0.53
N PRO A 144 -19.85 12.41 -1.70
CA PRO A 144 -19.43 13.76 -2.07
C PRO A 144 -19.96 14.82 -1.09
N ARG A 145 -19.12 15.80 -0.76
CA ARG A 145 -19.50 16.95 0.07
C ARG A 145 -20.31 17.93 -0.72
N GLY A 146 -21.40 17.93 -1.06
CA GLY A 146 -22.29 18.91 -1.70
C GLY A 146 -21.60 20.09 -2.41
N ARG A 147 -22.36 21.15 -2.69
CA ARG A 147 -21.92 22.29 -3.49
C ARG A 147 -20.82 23.17 -2.85
N PHE A 148 -20.57 23.01 -1.55
CA PHE A 148 -19.61 23.84 -0.81
C PHE A 148 -18.31 23.13 -0.46
N PHE A 149 -18.00 22.03 -1.16
CA PHE A 149 -16.76 21.25 -0.97
C PHE A 149 -15.48 22.12 -1.04
N PHE A 150 -15.52 23.21 -1.82
CA PHE A 150 -14.38 24.09 -2.08
C PHE A 150 -14.08 25.08 -0.95
N LEU A 151 -14.87 25.09 0.13
CA LEU A 151 -14.58 25.95 1.28
C LEU A 151 -13.25 25.51 1.93
N PRO A 152 -12.40 26.49 2.30
CA PRO A 152 -11.04 26.20 2.79
C PRO A 152 -11.01 25.42 4.11
N GLU A 153 -12.12 25.33 4.81
CA GLU A 153 -12.27 24.54 6.02
C GLU A 153 -12.49 23.04 5.75
N ASN A 154 -12.81 22.65 4.53
CA ASN A 154 -12.99 21.26 4.15
C ASN A 154 -11.65 20.65 3.76
N ALA A 155 -11.30 19.52 4.38
CA ALA A 155 -10.07 18.82 4.10
C ALA A 155 -10.12 17.99 2.80
N SER A 156 -11.34 17.76 2.21
CA SER A 156 -11.53 16.86 1.07
C SER A 156 -12.82 17.15 0.30
N LEU A 157 -12.88 16.62 -0.93
CA LEU A 157 -14.07 16.64 -1.81
C LEU A 157 -15.17 15.68 -1.34
N ALA A 158 -14.79 14.62 -0.65
CA ALA A 158 -15.71 13.56 -0.21
C ALA A 158 -15.35 13.05 1.20
N THR A 159 -16.34 12.46 1.86
CA THR A 159 -16.19 11.67 3.07
C THR A 159 -16.33 10.19 2.74
N VAL A 160 -15.88 9.32 3.65
CA VAL A 160 -15.87 7.86 3.41
C VAL A 160 -16.54 7.05 4.53
N PRO A 161 -17.75 7.44 4.98
CA PRO A 161 -18.36 6.84 6.18
C PRO A 161 -18.67 5.35 6.01
N GLY A 162 -19.12 4.93 4.83
CA GLY A 162 -19.38 3.53 4.54
C GLY A 162 -18.10 2.71 4.47
N LEU A 163 -17.04 3.25 3.90
CA LEU A 163 -15.74 2.58 3.85
C LEU A 163 -15.16 2.42 5.27
N GLU A 164 -15.22 3.45 6.11
CA GLU A 164 -14.78 3.39 7.51
C GLU A 164 -15.50 2.27 8.28
N ARG A 165 -16.82 2.23 8.19
CA ARG A 165 -17.62 1.20 8.83
C ARG A 165 -17.24 -0.20 8.33
N ASN A 166 -17.10 -0.39 7.02
CA ASN A 166 -16.68 -1.67 6.46
C ASN A 166 -15.29 -2.09 6.90
N LEU A 167 -14.34 -1.17 6.99
CA LEU A 167 -13.00 -1.50 7.49
C LEU A 167 -13.04 -1.91 8.97
N GLN A 168 -13.85 -1.25 9.81
CA GLN A 168 -14.03 -1.65 11.21
C GLN A 168 -14.68 -3.03 11.35
N GLU A 169 -15.65 -3.36 10.49
CA GLU A 169 -16.28 -4.67 10.44
C GLU A 169 -15.31 -5.79 10.01
N GLU A 170 -14.50 -5.54 8.98
CA GLU A 170 -13.58 -6.54 8.42
C GLU A 170 -12.28 -6.68 9.23
N PHE A 171 -11.68 -5.57 9.67
CA PHE A 171 -10.45 -5.56 10.46
C PHE A 171 -10.73 -5.59 11.97
N ASN A 172 -11.61 -6.49 12.36
CA ASN A 172 -12.03 -6.72 13.74
C ASN A 172 -10.98 -7.50 14.56
N LEU A 173 -11.28 -7.77 15.82
CA LEU A 173 -10.36 -8.43 16.73
C LEU A 173 -9.95 -9.84 16.25
N GLU A 174 -10.88 -10.57 15.64
CA GLU A 174 -10.60 -11.91 15.11
C GLU A 174 -9.61 -11.85 13.93
N PHE A 175 -9.80 -10.87 13.05
CA PHE A 175 -8.86 -10.61 11.97
C PHE A 175 -7.47 -10.21 12.52
N ALA A 176 -7.43 -9.33 13.55
CA ALA A 176 -6.19 -8.94 14.22
C ALA A 176 -5.42 -10.13 14.80
N LYS A 177 -6.10 -11.07 15.48
CA LYS A 177 -5.49 -12.32 15.99
C LYS A 177 -4.88 -13.16 14.86
N ARG A 178 -5.57 -13.25 13.72
CA ARG A 178 -5.06 -13.99 12.54
C ARG A 178 -3.80 -13.35 11.96
N ILE A 179 -3.75 -12.01 11.88
CA ILE A 179 -2.55 -11.27 11.44
C ILE A 179 -1.40 -11.47 12.44
N GLU A 180 -1.66 -11.34 13.75
CA GLU A 180 -0.66 -11.58 14.80
C GLU A 180 -0.06 -12.99 14.68
N LEU A 181 -0.92 -14.01 14.57
CA LEU A 181 -0.48 -15.40 14.41
C LEU A 181 0.32 -15.60 13.12
N ALA A 182 -0.13 -15.04 12.00
CA ALA A 182 0.57 -15.14 10.73
C ALA A 182 1.94 -14.44 10.73
N GLY A 183 2.13 -13.42 11.60
CA GLY A 183 3.38 -12.71 11.81
C GLY A 183 4.33 -13.38 12.81
N SER A 184 3.95 -14.47 13.45
CA SER A 184 4.78 -15.16 14.46
C SER A 184 6.08 -15.74 13.91
N ASP A 185 6.13 -16.05 12.60
CA ASP A 185 7.32 -16.57 11.89
C ASP A 185 8.26 -15.44 11.41
N ASN A 186 8.30 -14.30 12.09
CA ASN A 186 9.04 -13.10 11.68
C ASN A 186 8.66 -12.59 10.27
N ARG A 187 7.41 -12.82 9.87
CA ARG A 187 6.86 -12.26 8.63
C ARG A 187 6.46 -10.81 8.85
N VAL A 188 6.63 -9.99 7.83
CA VAL A 188 6.42 -8.54 7.89
C VAL A 188 5.21 -8.14 7.04
N LEU A 189 4.35 -7.29 7.57
CA LEU A 189 3.25 -6.65 6.83
C LEU A 189 3.33 -5.14 7.03
N LEU A 190 3.64 -4.42 5.95
CA LEU A 190 3.84 -2.98 5.96
C LEU A 190 2.72 -2.27 5.22
N ILE A 191 2.16 -1.24 5.87
CA ILE A 191 1.19 -0.33 5.25
C ILE A 191 1.82 1.05 5.21
N GLN A 192 2.03 1.58 4.01
CA GLN A 192 2.70 2.86 3.85
C GLN A 192 1.71 4.02 3.76
N ALA A 193 1.99 5.10 4.47
CA ALA A 193 1.31 6.39 4.35
C ALA A 193 2.33 7.54 4.33
N THR A 194 1.91 8.71 3.89
CA THR A 194 2.76 9.91 3.89
C THR A 194 2.42 10.78 5.11
N ASN A 195 3.40 11.06 5.94
CA ASN A 195 3.29 12.08 6.99
C ASN A 195 3.35 13.47 6.35
N ILE A 196 2.22 14.17 6.28
CA ILE A 196 2.13 15.49 5.63
C ILE A 196 2.89 16.56 6.41
N ASP A 197 3.07 16.40 7.72
CA ASP A 197 3.78 17.38 8.55
C ASP A 197 5.29 17.37 8.30
N THR A 198 5.86 16.18 8.04
CA THR A 198 7.32 16.01 7.87
C THR A 198 7.72 15.78 6.41
N GLY A 199 6.78 15.36 5.56
CA GLY A 199 7.02 14.98 4.16
C GLY A 199 7.58 13.55 4.01
N ASN A 200 7.76 12.79 5.10
CA ASN A 200 8.31 11.43 5.04
C ASN A 200 7.26 10.39 4.67
N GLY A 201 7.66 9.36 3.92
CA GLY A 201 6.93 8.10 3.86
C GLY A 201 7.12 7.33 5.18
N ILE A 202 6.03 6.80 5.71
CA ILE A 202 6.03 6.03 6.96
C ILE A 202 5.46 4.64 6.69
N ASP A 203 6.24 3.62 7.02
CA ASP A 203 5.84 2.22 6.94
C ASP A 203 5.31 1.77 8.30
N PHE A 204 4.00 1.62 8.40
CA PHE A 204 3.37 1.08 9.59
C PHE A 204 3.52 -0.44 9.63
N ASP A 205 4.17 -0.98 10.66
CA ASP A 205 4.16 -2.42 10.95
C ASP A 205 2.74 -2.83 11.38
N PHE A 206 2.00 -3.43 10.43
CA PHE A 206 0.62 -3.83 10.65
C PHE A 206 0.50 -5.08 11.53
N VAL A 207 1.56 -5.92 11.60
CA VAL A 207 1.62 -7.05 12.55
C VAL A 207 1.75 -6.53 13.98
N ALA A 208 2.63 -5.54 14.21
CA ALA A 208 2.75 -4.89 15.52
C ALA A 208 1.45 -4.16 15.91
N ALA A 209 0.80 -3.49 14.95
CA ALA A 209 -0.50 -2.85 15.18
C ALA A 209 -1.59 -3.88 15.55
N ALA A 210 -1.63 -5.03 14.86
CA ALA A 210 -2.56 -6.12 15.16
C ALA A 210 -2.30 -6.72 16.56
N ARG A 211 -1.05 -6.96 16.92
CA ARG A 211 -0.65 -7.41 18.26
C ARG A 211 -1.11 -6.44 19.35
N LYS A 212 -0.93 -5.14 19.12
CA LYS A 212 -1.42 -4.10 20.04
C LYS A 212 -2.94 -4.13 20.13
N ALA A 213 -3.65 -4.26 19.01
CA ALA A 213 -5.11 -4.34 18.97
C ALA A 213 -5.63 -5.54 19.78
N VAL A 214 -4.99 -6.71 19.67
CA VAL A 214 -5.33 -7.89 20.46
C VAL A 214 -5.09 -7.64 21.96
N ALA A 215 -3.94 -7.07 22.32
CA ALA A 215 -3.58 -6.80 23.71
C ALA A 215 -4.50 -5.76 24.39
N THR A 216 -4.98 -4.77 23.63
CA THR A 216 -5.82 -3.69 24.16
C THR A 216 -7.32 -3.90 23.92
N ASN A 217 -7.69 -4.93 23.16
CA ASN A 217 -9.07 -5.17 22.69
C ASN A 217 -9.64 -3.95 21.91
N ASP A 218 -8.77 -3.23 21.16
CA ASP A 218 -9.15 -2.05 20.38
C ASP A 218 -8.52 -2.13 18.98
N THR A 219 -9.36 -2.28 17.96
CA THR A 219 -8.94 -2.40 16.55
C THR A 219 -9.00 -1.09 15.78
N ASN A 220 -9.39 0.02 16.40
CA ASN A 220 -9.59 1.30 15.71
C ASN A 220 -8.33 1.76 14.96
N ASN A 221 -7.15 1.57 15.55
CA ASN A 221 -5.89 1.95 14.93
C ASN A 221 -5.61 1.21 13.60
N LEU A 222 -6.10 -0.03 13.43
CA LEU A 222 -5.95 -0.78 12.19
C LEU A 222 -6.67 -0.08 11.04
N SER A 223 -7.94 0.27 11.25
CA SER A 223 -8.73 1.01 10.25
C SER A 223 -8.13 2.39 9.96
N GLN A 224 -7.63 3.10 10.99
CA GLN A 224 -7.02 4.43 10.79
C GLN A 224 -5.74 4.36 9.96
N ILE A 225 -4.87 3.35 10.14
CA ILE A 225 -3.69 3.14 9.30
C ILE A 225 -4.08 2.91 7.84
N LEU A 226 -5.06 2.04 7.59
CA LEU A 226 -5.53 1.74 6.24
C LEU A 226 -6.14 2.96 5.55
N LEU A 227 -6.97 3.72 6.27
CA LEU A 227 -7.57 4.96 5.77
C LEU A 227 -6.53 6.06 5.53
N ALA A 228 -5.50 6.16 6.38
CA ALA A 228 -4.39 7.08 6.18
C ALA A 228 -3.65 6.78 4.88
N SER A 229 -3.36 5.49 4.65
CA SER A 229 -2.71 5.03 3.42
C SER A 229 -3.53 5.32 2.15
N ALA A 230 -4.85 5.44 2.24
CA ALA A 230 -5.76 5.67 1.11
C ALA A 230 -6.33 7.09 1.07
N ALA A 231 -5.86 7.99 1.91
CA ALA A 231 -6.33 9.38 1.98
C ALA A 231 -5.72 10.24 0.87
N ILE A 232 -6.20 10.08 -0.37
CA ILE A 232 -5.74 10.86 -1.54
C ILE A 232 -5.97 12.35 -1.27
N PRO A 233 -4.93 13.22 -1.33
CA PRO A 233 -5.05 14.64 -1.06
C PRO A 233 -6.13 15.32 -1.89
N GLY A 234 -6.97 16.09 -1.22
CA GLY A 234 -8.10 16.78 -1.84
C GLY A 234 -9.31 15.88 -2.13
N ALA A 235 -9.13 14.58 -2.38
CA ALA A 235 -10.23 13.65 -2.61
C ALA A 235 -10.84 13.14 -1.29
N PHE A 236 -10.00 12.63 -0.38
CA PHE A 236 -10.41 12.03 0.88
C PHE A 236 -9.76 12.71 2.09
N GLU A 237 -10.40 12.58 3.25
CA GLU A 237 -9.92 13.18 4.49
C GLU A 237 -8.61 12.54 4.95
N PRO A 238 -7.57 13.34 5.26
CA PRO A 238 -6.38 12.83 5.89
C PRO A 238 -6.69 12.28 7.29
N ARG A 239 -5.80 11.47 7.83
CA ARG A 239 -5.98 10.86 9.16
C ARG A 239 -4.94 11.38 10.14
N GLU A 240 -5.39 11.72 11.34
CA GLU A 240 -4.48 12.08 12.41
C GLU A 240 -4.16 10.84 13.25
N ILE A 241 -2.88 10.43 13.25
CA ILE A 241 -2.38 9.30 14.04
C ILE A 241 -1.23 9.82 14.91
N GLN A 242 -1.36 9.68 16.22
CA GLN A 242 -0.35 10.12 17.20
C GLN A 242 0.11 11.58 17.02
N GLY A 243 -0.86 12.47 16.71
CA GLY A 243 -0.60 13.91 16.57
C GLY A 243 0.13 14.30 15.28
N SER A 244 0.23 13.43 14.29
CA SER A 244 0.67 13.71 12.93
C SER A 244 -0.44 13.48 11.93
N LEU A 245 -0.43 14.26 10.85
CA LEU A 245 -1.40 14.17 9.78
C LEU A 245 -0.86 13.30 8.66
N TYR A 246 -1.62 12.29 8.28
CA TYR A 246 -1.25 11.35 7.23
C TYR A 246 -2.19 11.42 6.04
N ALA A 247 -1.61 11.26 4.87
CA ALA A 247 -2.32 11.12 3.60
C ALA A 247 -1.77 9.91 2.81
N ASP A 248 -2.31 9.69 1.61
CA ASP A 248 -2.00 8.54 0.76
C ASP A 248 -0.49 8.32 0.61
N GLY A 249 -0.05 7.09 0.79
CA GLY A 249 1.35 6.72 0.68
C GLY A 249 1.90 6.93 -0.72
N GLY A 250 1.07 6.86 -1.76
CA GLY A 250 1.45 7.07 -3.15
C GLY A 250 1.95 8.49 -3.47
N ILE A 251 1.87 9.44 -2.54
CA ILE A 251 2.50 10.76 -2.67
C ILE A 251 4.03 10.62 -2.67
N VAL A 252 4.57 9.78 -1.81
CA VAL A 252 6.02 9.56 -1.67
C VAL A 252 6.45 8.32 -2.43
N SER A 253 5.74 7.19 -2.25
CA SER A 253 6.09 5.92 -2.86
C SER A 253 4.86 5.04 -3.11
N SER A 254 4.83 4.37 -4.25
CA SER A 254 3.72 3.48 -4.61
C SER A 254 3.86 2.06 -4.04
N PHE A 255 5.00 1.70 -3.49
CA PHE A 255 5.27 0.45 -2.77
C PHE A 255 6.60 0.54 -2.04
N TYR A 256 6.78 -0.31 -1.02
CA TYR A 256 8.03 -0.42 -0.27
C TYR A 256 9.16 -0.97 -1.14
N ASP A 257 10.33 -0.35 -1.09
CA ASP A 257 11.48 -0.69 -1.96
C ASP A 257 12.64 -1.39 -1.22
N GLY A 258 12.42 -1.77 0.05
CA GLY A 258 13.43 -2.35 0.91
C GLY A 258 14.27 -1.32 1.67
N GLY A 259 13.87 -0.07 1.67
CA GLY A 259 14.20 1.02 2.60
C GLY A 259 15.64 1.51 2.68
N ASP A 260 16.66 0.72 2.54
CA ASP A 260 18.02 1.18 2.82
C ASP A 260 18.83 1.40 1.54
N GLU A 261 19.34 2.62 1.38
CA GLU A 261 20.35 2.95 0.36
C GLU A 261 21.73 2.41 0.76
N ASP A 262 21.98 2.20 2.06
CA ASP A 262 23.27 1.66 2.52
C ASP A 262 23.32 0.13 2.38
N GLN A 263 23.95 -0.32 1.30
CA GLN A 263 24.14 -1.74 1.00
C GLN A 263 24.89 -2.55 2.08
N ARG A 264 25.46 -1.89 3.10
CA ARG A 264 26.16 -2.55 4.21
C ARG A 264 25.22 -3.30 5.14
N ASP A 265 23.97 -2.83 5.24
CA ASP A 265 22.92 -3.42 6.07
C ASP A 265 21.88 -4.20 5.24
N SER A 266 22.11 -4.40 3.95
CA SER A 266 21.24 -5.23 3.11
C SER A 266 21.27 -6.69 3.56
N PHE A 267 20.19 -7.44 3.31
CA PHE A 267 20.08 -8.86 3.64
C PHE A 267 21.34 -9.67 3.32
N GLY A 268 21.83 -9.54 2.08
CA GLY A 268 23.01 -10.28 1.65
C GLY A 268 24.31 -9.85 2.33
N ALA A 269 24.46 -8.58 2.70
CA ALA A 269 25.61 -8.10 3.45
C ALA A 269 25.59 -8.63 4.88
N VAL A 270 24.44 -8.59 5.54
CA VAL A 270 24.25 -9.15 6.89
C VAL A 270 24.46 -10.68 6.86
N TRP A 271 23.88 -11.36 5.87
CA TRP A 271 24.06 -12.82 5.69
C TRP A 271 25.53 -13.22 5.60
N LYS A 272 26.29 -12.56 4.74
CA LYS A 272 27.73 -12.84 4.58
C LYS A 272 28.55 -12.63 5.84
N ARG A 273 28.18 -11.63 6.62
CA ARG A 273 28.84 -11.30 7.88
C ARG A 273 28.57 -12.35 8.96
N GLU A 274 27.35 -12.85 9.02
CA GLU A 274 26.92 -13.79 10.07
C GLU A 274 27.09 -15.26 9.64
N HIS A 275 26.91 -15.56 8.35
CA HIS A 275 26.97 -16.91 7.78
C HIS A 275 27.88 -17.00 6.54
N PRO A 276 29.20 -16.71 6.67
CA PRO A 276 30.10 -16.54 5.51
C PRO A 276 30.24 -17.78 4.63
N ASN A 277 29.96 -18.98 5.19
CA ASN A 277 30.07 -20.26 4.48
C ASN A 277 28.72 -20.77 3.92
N ALA A 278 27.60 -20.07 4.20
CA ALA A 278 26.31 -20.50 3.71
C ALA A 278 25.94 -19.72 2.43
N PRO A 279 25.37 -20.40 1.42
CA PRO A 279 24.89 -19.71 0.22
C PRO A 279 23.75 -18.75 0.58
N ILE A 280 23.74 -17.56 -0.02
CA ILE A 280 22.70 -16.57 0.23
C ILE A 280 21.40 -17.03 -0.46
N PRO A 281 20.27 -17.12 0.27
CA PRO A 281 18.98 -17.46 -0.35
C PRO A 281 18.59 -16.45 -1.43
N LYS A 282 17.99 -16.94 -2.50
CA LYS A 282 17.48 -16.09 -3.58
C LYS A 282 16.28 -15.27 -3.07
N THR A 283 16.31 -13.97 -3.33
CA THR A 283 15.18 -13.05 -3.03
C THR A 283 14.34 -12.82 -4.28
N ARG A 284 13.01 -12.85 -4.14
CA ARG A 284 12.07 -12.56 -5.21
C ARG A 284 11.10 -11.47 -4.77
N TYR A 285 11.04 -10.41 -5.56
CA TYR A 285 10.01 -9.38 -5.42
C TYR A 285 8.92 -9.60 -6.45
N TRP A 286 7.70 -9.71 -5.97
CA TRP A 286 6.47 -9.86 -6.75
C TRP A 286 5.69 -8.56 -6.65
N VAL A 287 5.58 -7.81 -7.75
CA VAL A 287 4.98 -6.46 -7.74
C VAL A 287 3.67 -6.47 -8.51
N ILE A 288 2.57 -6.19 -7.81
CA ILE A 288 1.25 -6.01 -8.44
C ILE A 288 0.97 -4.52 -8.55
N ILE A 289 0.82 -4.03 -9.77
CA ILE A 289 0.57 -2.62 -10.09
C ILE A 289 -0.90 -2.47 -10.48
N ASN A 290 -1.69 -1.84 -9.62
CA ASN A 290 -3.12 -1.60 -9.81
C ASN A 290 -3.40 -0.38 -10.70
N GLU A 291 -2.59 -0.20 -11.72
CA GLU A 291 -2.72 0.88 -12.70
C GLU A 291 -2.06 0.47 -14.03
N TYR A 292 -2.20 1.33 -15.03
CA TYR A 292 -1.45 1.14 -16.28
C TYR A 292 0.00 1.56 -16.10
N ILE A 293 0.93 0.73 -16.53
CA ILE A 293 2.36 1.06 -16.46
C ILE A 293 2.75 2.23 -17.39
N LYS A 294 2.00 2.45 -18.46
CA LYS A 294 2.16 3.58 -19.38
C LYS A 294 1.04 4.61 -19.18
N PRO A 295 1.31 5.91 -19.37
CA PRO A 295 0.28 6.93 -19.29
C PRO A 295 -0.80 6.69 -20.35
N THR A 296 -2.07 6.82 -19.94
CA THR A 296 -3.20 6.87 -20.87
C THR A 296 -3.35 8.28 -21.39
N ALA A 297 -3.51 8.43 -22.72
CA ALA A 297 -3.85 9.72 -23.32
C ALA A 297 -5.31 10.07 -22.99
N GLU A 298 -5.54 11.31 -22.60
CA GLU A 298 -6.84 11.82 -22.21
C GLU A 298 -6.95 13.31 -22.53
N ILE A 299 -8.11 13.77 -23.02
CA ILE A 299 -8.40 15.18 -23.21
C ILE A 299 -8.92 15.75 -21.89
N VAL A 300 -8.12 16.58 -21.25
CA VAL A 300 -8.46 17.21 -19.96
C VAL A 300 -9.09 18.57 -20.19
N GLN A 301 -10.24 18.81 -19.57
CA GLN A 301 -10.87 20.12 -19.57
C GLN A 301 -10.04 21.11 -18.74
N PRO A 302 -9.90 22.40 -19.18
CA PRO A 302 -9.08 23.40 -18.48
C PRO A 302 -9.78 23.96 -17.23
N LEU A 303 -10.23 23.07 -16.36
CA LEU A 303 -10.85 23.39 -15.08
C LEU A 303 -9.91 22.97 -13.95
N TRP A 304 -9.77 23.80 -12.90
CA TRP A 304 -8.82 23.54 -11.83
C TRP A 304 -8.99 22.14 -11.17
N PRO A 305 -10.21 21.62 -10.93
CA PRO A 305 -10.34 20.30 -10.30
C PRO A 305 -9.82 19.17 -11.22
N THR A 306 -10.16 19.21 -12.51
CA THR A 306 -9.72 18.20 -13.48
C THR A 306 -8.23 18.27 -13.73
N MET A 307 -7.64 19.49 -13.78
CA MET A 307 -6.20 19.67 -13.90
C MET A 307 -5.46 19.14 -12.68
N MET A 308 -5.94 19.42 -11.46
CA MET A 308 -5.34 18.88 -10.24
C MET A 308 -5.41 17.35 -10.17
N ALA A 309 -6.59 16.78 -10.38
CA ALA A 309 -6.79 15.34 -10.36
C ALA A 309 -5.88 14.64 -11.38
N ARG A 310 -5.82 15.16 -12.60
CA ARG A 310 -4.94 14.61 -13.65
C ARG A 310 -3.46 14.74 -13.33
N SER A 311 -3.04 15.88 -12.79
CA SER A 311 -1.64 16.12 -12.41
C SER A 311 -1.21 15.17 -11.28
N LEU A 312 -2.04 15.00 -10.26
CA LEU A 312 -1.79 14.06 -9.17
C LEU A 312 -1.69 12.63 -9.69
N TYR A 313 -2.64 12.20 -10.53
CA TYR A 313 -2.61 10.87 -11.15
C TYR A 313 -1.32 10.63 -11.94
N ILE A 314 -0.90 11.60 -12.78
CA ILE A 314 0.35 11.50 -13.56
C ILE A 314 1.56 11.38 -12.64
N SER A 315 1.61 12.18 -11.57
CA SER A 315 2.72 12.19 -10.61
C SER A 315 2.83 10.87 -9.84
N MET A 316 1.74 10.37 -9.29
CA MET A 316 1.72 9.10 -8.55
C MET A 316 2.11 7.92 -9.45
N ARG A 317 1.56 7.87 -10.68
CA ARG A 317 1.93 6.84 -11.65
C ARG A 317 3.40 6.93 -12.08
N ALA A 318 3.94 8.13 -12.25
CA ALA A 318 5.37 8.32 -12.57
C ALA A 318 6.24 7.82 -11.41
N ALA A 319 5.83 8.05 -10.17
CA ALA A 319 6.49 7.51 -8.98
C ALA A 319 6.52 5.98 -9.03
N THR A 320 5.39 5.31 -9.29
CA THR A 320 5.30 3.84 -9.43
C THR A 320 6.31 3.29 -10.43
N THR A 321 6.38 3.90 -11.64
CA THR A 321 7.31 3.45 -12.68
C THR A 321 8.77 3.67 -12.28
N THR A 322 9.06 4.79 -11.62
CA THR A 322 10.41 5.10 -11.13
C THR A 322 10.84 4.14 -10.04
N MET A 323 9.96 3.84 -9.09
CA MET A 323 10.21 2.88 -8.02
C MET A 323 10.48 1.48 -8.56
N LEU A 324 9.70 1.03 -9.55
CA LEU A 324 9.94 -0.27 -10.18
C LEU A 324 11.32 -0.32 -10.87
N ARG A 325 11.71 0.73 -11.58
CA ARG A 325 13.07 0.83 -12.17
C ARG A 325 14.16 0.85 -11.09
N HIS A 326 13.91 1.55 -9.99
CA HIS A 326 14.84 1.57 -8.85
C HIS A 326 15.02 0.17 -8.26
N LEU A 327 13.95 -0.60 -8.07
CA LEU A 327 14.00 -1.98 -7.59
C LEU A 327 14.85 -2.88 -8.51
N TYR A 328 14.73 -2.73 -9.83
CA TYR A 328 15.62 -3.42 -10.79
C TYR A 328 17.07 -2.97 -10.68
N ALA A 329 17.32 -1.68 -10.44
CA ALA A 329 18.69 -1.17 -10.22
C ALA A 329 19.30 -1.72 -8.93
N LYS A 330 18.54 -1.75 -7.84
CA LYS A 330 18.95 -2.40 -6.56
C LYS A 330 19.27 -3.88 -6.77
N ALA A 331 18.43 -4.61 -7.48
CA ALA A 331 18.69 -6.02 -7.79
C ALA A 331 20.01 -6.23 -8.54
N LYS A 332 20.30 -5.39 -9.52
CA LYS A 332 21.60 -5.43 -10.24
C LYS A 332 22.78 -5.08 -9.34
N LEU A 333 22.63 -4.07 -8.49
CA LEU A 333 23.67 -3.67 -7.53
C LEU A 333 23.95 -4.78 -6.50
N THR A 334 22.92 -5.36 -5.92
CA THR A 334 23.03 -6.50 -4.98
C THR A 334 23.83 -7.63 -5.61
N LYS A 335 23.55 -7.98 -6.85
CA LYS A 335 24.30 -9.00 -7.59
C LYS A 335 25.75 -8.60 -7.84
N ALA A 336 25.99 -7.34 -8.24
CA ALA A 336 27.36 -6.82 -8.49
C ALA A 336 28.23 -6.82 -7.23
N LEU A 337 27.63 -6.60 -6.05
CA LEU A 337 28.29 -6.66 -4.75
C LEU A 337 28.43 -8.10 -4.22
N ASN A 338 27.97 -9.09 -4.95
CA ASN A 338 27.84 -10.47 -4.51
C ASN A 338 27.00 -10.65 -3.23
N HIS A 339 26.01 -9.80 -2.99
CA HIS A 339 25.09 -9.86 -1.84
C HIS A 339 23.86 -10.75 -2.11
N GLY A 340 23.96 -11.69 -3.08
CA GLY A 340 22.92 -12.64 -3.44
C GLY A 340 22.30 -12.37 -4.81
N ASP A 341 21.32 -13.18 -5.16
CA ASP A 341 20.54 -13.07 -6.40
C ASP A 341 19.15 -12.54 -6.08
N VAL A 342 18.79 -11.43 -6.71
CA VAL A 342 17.47 -10.76 -6.53
C VAL A 342 16.74 -10.79 -7.86
N GLU A 343 15.56 -11.36 -7.87
CA GLU A 343 14.64 -11.40 -9.01
C GLU A 343 13.46 -10.46 -8.77
N VAL A 344 13.16 -9.65 -9.76
CA VAL A 344 11.99 -8.75 -9.74
C VAL A 344 11.01 -9.21 -10.80
N ARG A 345 9.76 -9.46 -10.39
CA ARG A 345 8.64 -9.80 -11.24
C ARG A 345 7.52 -8.81 -11.02
N TRP A 346 6.87 -8.37 -12.06
CA TRP A 346 5.76 -7.44 -11.94
C TRP A 346 4.65 -7.76 -12.93
N VAL A 347 3.46 -7.31 -12.57
CA VAL A 347 2.27 -7.35 -13.41
C VAL A 347 1.52 -6.03 -13.27
N ALA A 348 0.84 -5.59 -14.30
CA ALA A 348 0.03 -4.39 -14.31
C ALA A 348 -1.24 -4.59 -15.14
N ILE A 349 -2.17 -3.66 -15.04
CA ILE A 349 -3.39 -3.68 -15.87
C ILE A 349 -3.00 -3.72 -17.36
N PRO A 350 -3.50 -4.69 -18.12
CA PRO A 350 -3.21 -4.79 -19.56
C PRO A 350 -3.62 -3.52 -20.32
N LEU A 351 -2.74 -3.02 -21.18
CA LEU A 351 -2.96 -1.75 -21.92
C LEU A 351 -4.20 -1.75 -22.81
N ASN A 352 -4.67 -2.93 -23.22
CA ASN A 352 -5.87 -3.11 -24.03
C ASN A 352 -7.15 -3.18 -23.22
N TRP A 353 -7.08 -3.30 -21.89
CA TRP A 353 -8.27 -3.20 -21.03
C TRP A 353 -8.77 -1.75 -20.99
N LYS A 354 -10.08 -1.58 -20.93
CA LYS A 354 -10.72 -0.26 -20.79
C LYS A 354 -11.85 -0.35 -19.77
N PRO A 355 -12.04 0.68 -18.93
CA PRO A 355 -13.19 0.74 -18.04
C PRO A 355 -14.50 0.76 -18.82
N LEU A 356 -15.55 0.19 -18.27
CA LEU A 356 -16.90 0.20 -18.87
C LEU A 356 -17.53 1.60 -18.77
N ASN A 357 -17.20 2.33 -17.71
CA ASN A 357 -17.50 3.76 -17.55
C ASN A 357 -16.44 4.42 -16.66
N ASP A 358 -16.46 5.76 -16.60
CA ASP A 358 -15.47 6.55 -15.86
C ASP A 358 -15.91 6.90 -14.41
N ALA A 359 -17.04 6.35 -13.94
CA ALA A 359 -17.51 6.62 -12.59
C ALA A 359 -16.61 5.96 -11.55
N PHE A 360 -16.28 6.69 -10.51
CA PHE A 360 -15.47 6.20 -9.41
C PHE A 360 -16.27 5.14 -8.62
N PHE A 361 -15.65 4.00 -8.32
CA PHE A 361 -16.27 2.83 -7.70
C PHE A 361 -17.48 2.25 -8.47
N ASP A 362 -17.46 2.32 -9.82
CA ASP A 362 -18.46 1.64 -10.62
C ASP A 362 -18.36 0.12 -10.49
N GLN A 363 -19.41 -0.50 -9.97
CA GLN A 363 -19.42 -1.92 -9.67
C GLN A 363 -19.18 -2.80 -10.93
N ALA A 364 -19.78 -2.43 -12.07
CA ALA A 364 -19.63 -3.20 -13.30
C ALA A 364 -18.18 -3.15 -13.80
N THR A 365 -17.56 -1.97 -13.78
CA THR A 365 -16.15 -1.76 -14.15
C THR A 365 -15.22 -2.54 -13.21
N MET A 366 -15.44 -2.46 -11.89
CA MET A 366 -14.61 -3.15 -10.90
C MET A 366 -14.73 -4.68 -11.03
N ARG A 367 -15.93 -5.21 -11.25
CA ARG A 367 -16.13 -6.64 -11.53
C ARG A 367 -15.42 -7.10 -12.81
N ASN A 368 -15.55 -6.34 -13.89
CA ASN A 368 -14.87 -6.62 -15.15
C ASN A 368 -13.37 -6.61 -15.00
N LEU A 369 -12.81 -5.65 -14.22
CA LEU A 369 -11.39 -5.54 -13.96
C LEU A 369 -10.86 -6.67 -13.06
N SER A 370 -11.62 -7.08 -12.05
CA SER A 370 -11.31 -8.26 -11.24
C SER A 370 -11.28 -9.54 -12.11
N ASP A 371 -12.28 -9.72 -12.98
CA ASP A 371 -12.29 -10.87 -13.91
C ASP A 371 -11.09 -10.85 -14.85
N GLN A 372 -10.66 -9.66 -15.30
CA GLN A 372 -9.41 -9.51 -16.07
C GLN A 372 -8.20 -9.90 -15.23
N GLY A 373 -8.10 -9.39 -14.00
CA GLY A 373 -7.04 -9.75 -13.05
C GLY A 373 -6.98 -11.26 -12.83
N LYS A 374 -8.13 -11.90 -12.59
CA LYS A 374 -8.23 -13.35 -12.38
C LYS A 374 -7.73 -14.16 -13.58
N ARG A 375 -8.06 -13.75 -14.81
CA ARG A 375 -7.53 -14.41 -16.02
C ARG A 375 -6.02 -14.28 -16.13
N VAL A 376 -5.48 -13.08 -15.88
CA VAL A 376 -4.03 -12.83 -15.93
C VAL A 376 -3.32 -13.61 -14.83
N GLY A 377 -3.86 -13.62 -13.61
CA GLY A 377 -3.27 -14.31 -12.46
C GLY A 377 -3.25 -15.84 -12.58
N ALA A 378 -4.22 -16.42 -13.31
CA ALA A 378 -4.26 -17.86 -13.58
C ALA A 378 -3.19 -18.32 -14.59
N ASP A 379 -2.49 -17.40 -15.28
CA ASP A 379 -1.39 -17.71 -16.18
C ASP A 379 -0.05 -17.51 -15.49
N ALA A 380 0.68 -18.59 -15.23
CA ALA A 380 2.00 -18.56 -14.58
C ALA A 380 3.05 -17.74 -15.38
N ASN A 381 2.81 -17.49 -16.68
CA ASN A 381 3.71 -16.72 -17.55
C ASN A 381 3.35 -15.23 -17.61
N SER A 382 2.35 -14.78 -16.89
CA SER A 382 1.90 -13.37 -16.90
C SER A 382 2.89 -12.39 -16.28
N TRP A 383 3.85 -12.88 -15.51
CA TRP A 383 4.83 -12.06 -14.82
C TRP A 383 5.90 -11.52 -15.76
N MET A 384 6.01 -10.19 -15.80
CA MET A 384 7.10 -9.52 -16.51
C MET A 384 8.38 -9.56 -15.66
N THR A 385 9.52 -9.84 -16.31
CA THR A 385 10.84 -10.00 -15.65
C THR A 385 11.86 -8.94 -16.08
N THR A 386 11.46 -7.98 -16.91
CA THR A 386 12.28 -6.87 -17.39
C THR A 386 11.74 -5.54 -16.88
N ALA A 387 12.63 -4.57 -16.65
CA ALA A 387 12.21 -3.23 -16.26
C ALA A 387 11.31 -2.59 -17.33
N PRO A 388 10.29 -1.79 -16.91
CA PRO A 388 9.35 -1.14 -17.82
C PRO A 388 9.99 0.03 -18.60
#